data_dc585313de4041d10c5cacd579fcd079
#
_entry.id   dc585313de4041d10c5cacd579fcd079
#
_cell.length_a   1.000
_cell.length_b   1.000
_cell.length_c   1.000
_cell.angle_alpha   90.00
_cell.angle_beta   90.00
_cell.angle_gamma   90.00
#
_symmetry.space_group_name_H-M   'P 1'
#
loop_
_entity.id
_entity.type
_entity.pdbx_description
1 polymer ?
#
loop_
_entity_poly.entity_id
_entity_poly.type
_entity_poly.pdbx_seq_one_letter_code
_entity_poly.pdbx_strand_id
1 'polypeptide(L)'
;MWSVRTIPPNNLVPTQLKVAAYCRVSTNSLEQQTSLSSQEQYYEEWIKRIPHWTFAGIYSDIGSGTQAKGRRRFNAMISACQRGKIDTILTKSAHRFARNTVDALETIRMLRRWKVDIYFEIEGIHSLYESSEFLLAVVCARAQEESYSKSEDIKWGLRKAFENPESRYYQRICYGYTHNKDGRLVINEKEAQIVRLIYEMAGEGKSLSRISSRLKEMGIPSPRGKETWSRETLR
;
A
#
# COMPACT_ATOMS: atom_id res chain seq x y z
N MET A 1 -7.57 -41.64 -53.57
CA MET A 1 -8.71 -41.66 -52.64
C MET A 1 -8.21 -41.13 -51.32
N TRP A 2 -8.61 -39.91 -50.92
CA TRP A 2 -8.18 -39.28 -49.66
C TRP A 2 -9.13 -39.72 -48.55
N SER A 3 -8.65 -40.40 -47.53
CA SER A 3 -9.45 -40.76 -46.37
C SER A 3 -9.44 -39.59 -45.33
N VAL A 4 -10.58 -38.97 -45.10
CA VAL A 4 -10.75 -38.00 -44.03
C VAL A 4 -10.77 -38.77 -42.71
N ARG A 5 -9.74 -38.62 -41.88
CA ARG A 5 -9.79 -39.07 -40.49
C ARG A 5 -10.68 -38.13 -39.70
N THR A 6 -11.84 -38.57 -39.32
CA THR A 6 -12.69 -37.93 -38.35
C THR A 6 -12.02 -38.03 -37.00
N ILE A 7 -11.55 -36.90 -36.45
CA ILE A 7 -11.11 -36.78 -35.06
C ILE A 7 -12.36 -36.85 -34.21
N PRO A 8 -12.54 -37.84 -33.31
CA PRO A 8 -13.70 -37.84 -32.42
C PRO A 8 -13.70 -36.58 -31.55
N PRO A 9 -14.86 -35.99 -31.26
CA PRO A 9 -14.94 -34.88 -30.35
C PRO A 9 -14.33 -35.31 -29.02
N ASN A 10 -13.35 -34.53 -28.57
CA ASN A 10 -12.69 -34.77 -27.30
C ASN A 10 -13.72 -34.46 -26.19
N ASN A 11 -14.44 -35.51 -25.74
CA ASN A 11 -15.37 -35.45 -24.60
C ASN A 11 -14.55 -35.32 -23.29
N LEU A 12 -13.66 -34.33 -23.25
CA LEU A 12 -13.09 -33.87 -21.99
C LEU A 12 -14.23 -33.21 -21.22
N VAL A 13 -14.75 -33.93 -20.22
CA VAL A 13 -15.53 -33.30 -19.16
C VAL A 13 -14.71 -32.11 -18.70
N PRO A 14 -15.22 -30.88 -18.78
CA PRO A 14 -14.46 -29.70 -18.40
C PRO A 14 -13.97 -29.90 -16.96
N THR A 15 -12.68 -29.99 -16.78
CA THR A 15 -12.09 -30.12 -15.44
C THR A 15 -12.54 -28.91 -14.65
N GLN A 16 -13.26 -29.13 -13.55
CA GLN A 16 -13.70 -28.02 -12.68
C GLN A 16 -12.48 -27.31 -12.13
N LEU A 17 -12.28 -26.05 -12.51
CA LEU A 17 -11.20 -25.21 -12.03
C LEU A 17 -11.56 -24.60 -10.67
N LYS A 18 -10.69 -24.77 -9.70
CA LYS A 18 -10.81 -24.14 -8.37
C LYS A 18 -10.32 -22.70 -8.47
N VAL A 19 -11.24 -21.76 -8.43
CA VAL A 19 -10.97 -20.34 -8.65
C VAL A 19 -11.11 -19.56 -7.34
N ALA A 20 -10.08 -18.80 -7.01
CA ALA A 20 -10.07 -17.89 -5.89
C ALA A 20 -9.89 -16.45 -6.39
N ALA A 21 -10.22 -15.45 -5.56
CA ALA A 21 -9.91 -14.06 -5.86
C ALA A 21 -8.99 -13.45 -4.80
N TYR A 22 -8.13 -12.53 -5.25
CA TYR A 22 -7.30 -11.71 -4.38
C TYR A 22 -7.65 -10.24 -4.52
N CYS A 23 -8.07 -9.63 -3.39
CA CYS A 23 -8.44 -8.23 -3.29
C CYS A 23 -7.46 -7.48 -2.39
N ARG A 24 -7.09 -6.24 -2.76
CA ARG A 24 -6.25 -5.38 -1.93
C ARG A 24 -6.65 -3.92 -2.02
N VAL A 25 -6.80 -3.28 -0.85
CA VAL A 25 -7.01 -1.83 -0.72
C VAL A 25 -5.88 -1.19 0.09
N SER A 26 -5.57 0.09 -0.17
CA SER A 26 -4.39 0.76 0.36
C SER A 26 -4.51 1.24 1.80
N THR A 27 -5.70 1.58 2.25
CA THR A 27 -5.98 2.14 3.59
C THR A 27 -7.21 1.50 4.23
N ASN A 28 -7.39 1.74 5.53
CA ASN A 28 -8.53 1.25 6.29
C ASN A 28 -9.63 2.33 6.47
N SER A 29 -9.78 3.27 5.53
CA SER A 29 -10.88 4.23 5.55
C SER A 29 -12.22 3.54 5.26
N LEU A 30 -13.33 4.10 5.76
CA LEU A 30 -14.68 3.58 5.53
C LEU A 30 -15.00 3.41 4.05
N GLU A 31 -14.62 4.37 3.22
CA GLU A 31 -14.80 4.32 1.76
C GLU A 31 -14.06 3.13 1.13
N GLN A 32 -12.87 2.83 1.62
CA GLN A 32 -12.07 1.72 1.09
C GLN A 32 -12.53 0.36 1.63
N GLN A 33 -13.09 0.29 2.81
CA GLN A 33 -13.76 -0.92 3.31
C GLN A 33 -15.00 -1.25 2.47
N THR A 34 -15.82 -0.24 2.16
CA THR A 34 -16.97 -0.40 1.26
C THR A 34 -16.53 -0.86 -0.14
N SER A 35 -15.45 -0.27 -0.66
CA SER A 35 -14.86 -0.68 -1.93
C SER A 35 -14.33 -2.12 -1.89
N LEU A 36 -13.76 -2.56 -0.77
CA LEU A 36 -13.27 -3.93 -0.61
C LEU A 36 -14.41 -4.93 -0.61
N SER A 37 -15.46 -4.68 0.18
CA SER A 37 -16.65 -5.55 0.24
C SER A 37 -17.33 -5.67 -1.12
N SER A 38 -17.43 -4.57 -1.87
CA SER A 38 -17.97 -4.59 -3.24
C SER A 38 -17.11 -5.41 -4.20
N GLN A 39 -15.79 -5.35 -4.08
CA GLN A 39 -14.88 -6.18 -4.89
C GLN A 39 -14.99 -7.67 -4.53
N GLU A 40 -15.09 -7.99 -3.25
CA GLU A 40 -15.27 -9.37 -2.78
C GLU A 40 -16.55 -9.97 -3.32
N GLN A 41 -17.67 -9.25 -3.19
CA GLN A 41 -18.96 -9.67 -3.71
C GLN A 41 -18.92 -9.85 -5.24
N TYR A 42 -18.34 -8.89 -5.96
CA TYR A 42 -18.20 -8.95 -7.41
C TYR A 42 -17.45 -10.21 -7.88
N TYR A 43 -16.30 -10.54 -7.28
CA TYR A 43 -15.56 -11.73 -7.66
C TYR A 43 -16.25 -13.03 -7.25
N GLU A 44 -16.93 -13.04 -6.10
CA GLU A 44 -17.70 -14.19 -5.66
C GLU A 44 -18.83 -14.50 -6.65
N GLU A 45 -19.60 -13.48 -7.04
CA GLU A 45 -20.66 -13.61 -8.03
C GLU A 45 -20.13 -14.02 -9.41
N TRP A 46 -19.00 -13.43 -9.83
CA TRP A 46 -18.36 -13.78 -11.09
C TRP A 46 -17.95 -15.24 -11.12
N ILE A 47 -17.24 -15.72 -10.10
CA ILE A 47 -16.81 -17.11 -10.02
C ILE A 47 -18.00 -18.06 -10.03
N LYS A 48 -19.05 -17.79 -9.26
CA LYS A 48 -20.24 -18.64 -9.17
C LYS A 48 -21.07 -18.67 -10.45
N ARG A 49 -20.95 -17.67 -11.30
CA ARG A 49 -21.69 -17.58 -12.58
C ARG A 49 -21.14 -18.51 -13.64
N ILE A 50 -19.90 -18.92 -13.54
CA ILE A 50 -19.23 -19.74 -14.56
C ILE A 50 -19.36 -21.22 -14.19
N PRO A 51 -20.06 -22.06 -14.99
CA PRO A 51 -20.42 -23.45 -14.61
C PRO A 51 -19.24 -24.37 -14.34
N HIS A 52 -18.07 -24.09 -14.96
CA HIS A 52 -16.85 -24.91 -14.82
C HIS A 52 -15.90 -24.43 -13.73
N TRP A 53 -16.30 -23.42 -12.95
CA TRP A 53 -15.53 -22.89 -11.85
C TRP A 53 -16.10 -23.35 -10.50
N THR A 54 -15.20 -23.75 -9.62
CA THR A 54 -15.52 -24.06 -8.22
C THR A 54 -14.92 -22.94 -7.37
N PHE A 55 -15.76 -22.32 -6.55
CA PHE A 55 -15.32 -21.25 -5.65
C PHE A 55 -14.36 -21.77 -4.59
N ALA A 56 -13.11 -21.27 -4.60
CA ALA A 56 -12.04 -21.66 -3.68
C ALA A 56 -11.74 -20.58 -2.60
N GLY A 57 -12.51 -19.50 -2.58
CA GLY A 57 -12.43 -18.46 -1.55
C GLY A 57 -12.00 -17.09 -2.06
N ILE A 58 -12.22 -16.08 -1.19
CA ILE A 58 -11.72 -14.70 -1.36
C ILE A 58 -10.62 -14.45 -0.34
N TYR A 59 -9.52 -13.87 -0.80
CA TYR A 59 -8.37 -13.50 0.03
C TYR A 59 -8.18 -11.99 -0.05
N SER A 60 -8.30 -11.29 1.09
CA SER A 60 -8.30 -9.84 1.11
C SER A 60 -7.31 -9.30 2.13
N ASP A 61 -6.46 -8.36 1.72
CA ASP A 61 -5.54 -7.64 2.59
C ASP A 61 -5.78 -6.13 2.53
N ILE A 62 -5.65 -5.47 3.68
CA ILE A 62 -5.73 -4.02 3.82
C ILE A 62 -4.33 -3.51 4.17
N GLY A 63 -3.82 -2.54 3.41
CA GLY A 63 -2.54 -1.91 3.72
C GLY A 63 -1.74 -1.49 2.50
N SER A 64 -0.72 -0.63 2.74
CA SER A 64 0.20 -0.20 1.69
C SER A 64 1.02 -1.39 1.17
N GLY A 65 1.28 -1.41 -0.13
CA GLY A 65 2.06 -2.48 -0.78
C GLY A 65 3.49 -2.64 -0.26
N THR A 66 4.01 -1.67 0.53
CA THR A 66 5.41 -1.59 0.95
C THR A 66 5.75 -2.29 2.26
N GLN A 67 4.76 -2.59 3.13
CA GLN A 67 5.03 -3.22 4.43
C GLN A 67 4.92 -4.75 4.41
N ALA A 68 6.00 -5.44 4.78
CA ALA A 68 6.12 -6.90 4.78
C ALA A 68 5.11 -7.62 5.71
N LYS A 69 4.74 -6.99 6.82
CA LYS A 69 3.89 -7.60 7.87
C LYS A 69 2.39 -7.70 7.54
N GLY A 70 1.90 -7.12 6.44
CA GLY A 70 0.47 -6.90 6.19
C GLY A 70 -0.22 -7.84 5.21
N ARG A 71 0.43 -8.91 4.68
CA ARG A 71 -0.18 -9.76 3.63
C ARG A 71 -0.48 -11.20 4.10
N ARG A 72 -1.13 -11.32 5.25
CA ARG A 72 -1.46 -12.64 5.80
C ARG A 72 -2.37 -13.47 4.89
N ARG A 73 -3.36 -12.82 4.28
CA ARG A 73 -4.30 -13.47 3.38
C ARG A 73 -3.65 -13.87 2.06
N PHE A 74 -2.79 -13.02 1.51
CA PHE A 74 -1.99 -13.38 0.34
C PHE A 74 -1.14 -14.62 0.59
N ASN A 75 -0.40 -14.66 1.69
CA ASN A 75 0.42 -15.82 2.03
C ASN A 75 -0.41 -17.10 2.25
N ALA A 76 -1.60 -16.97 2.84
CA ALA A 76 -2.55 -18.08 2.98
C ALA A 76 -3.03 -18.59 1.62
N MET A 77 -3.31 -17.67 0.67
CA MET A 77 -3.66 -18.00 -0.72
C MET A 77 -2.52 -18.75 -1.42
N ILE A 78 -1.30 -18.22 -1.37
CA ILE A 78 -0.11 -18.88 -1.95
C ILE A 78 0.07 -20.30 -1.37
N SER A 79 -0.09 -20.46 -0.06
CA SER A 79 -0.04 -21.78 0.58
C SER A 79 -1.17 -22.71 0.11
N ALA A 80 -2.36 -22.17 -0.20
CA ALA A 80 -3.46 -22.95 -0.76
C ALA A 80 -3.18 -23.37 -2.21
N CYS A 81 -2.55 -22.51 -3.02
CA CYS A 81 -2.07 -22.83 -4.37
C CYS A 81 -1.07 -23.99 -4.33
N GLN A 82 -0.07 -23.91 -3.46
CA GLN A 82 0.95 -24.96 -3.29
C GLN A 82 0.33 -26.33 -2.93
N ARG A 83 -0.77 -26.33 -2.18
CA ARG A 83 -1.51 -27.55 -1.81
C ARG A 83 -2.51 -28.02 -2.87
N GLY A 84 -2.54 -27.41 -4.05
CA GLY A 84 -3.47 -27.75 -5.13
C GLY A 84 -4.94 -27.45 -4.81
N LYS A 85 -5.22 -26.49 -3.92
CA LYS A 85 -6.57 -26.06 -3.57
C LYS A 85 -7.08 -24.93 -4.47
N ILE A 86 -6.22 -24.32 -5.26
CA ILE A 86 -6.52 -23.21 -6.18
C ILE A 86 -5.80 -23.48 -7.48
N ASP A 87 -6.53 -23.42 -8.59
CA ASP A 87 -6.01 -23.58 -9.95
C ASP A 87 -5.90 -22.23 -10.67
N THR A 88 -6.76 -21.26 -10.29
CA THR A 88 -6.77 -19.91 -10.88
C THR A 88 -7.03 -18.86 -9.82
N ILE A 89 -6.30 -17.75 -9.90
CA ILE A 89 -6.48 -16.57 -9.06
C ILE A 89 -6.99 -15.43 -9.93
N LEU A 90 -8.12 -14.82 -9.54
CA LEU A 90 -8.60 -13.56 -10.12
C LEU A 90 -8.08 -12.38 -9.30
N THR A 91 -7.60 -11.35 -9.96
CA THR A 91 -7.20 -10.11 -9.28
C THR A 91 -7.40 -8.91 -10.19
N LYS A 92 -7.65 -7.75 -9.60
CA LYS A 92 -8.00 -6.54 -10.35
C LYS A 92 -6.88 -6.07 -11.27
N SER A 93 -5.61 -6.15 -10.82
CA SER A 93 -4.46 -5.69 -11.61
C SER A 93 -3.13 -6.19 -11.03
N ALA A 94 -2.09 -6.20 -11.85
CA ALA A 94 -0.75 -6.65 -11.49
C ALA A 94 -0.16 -5.85 -10.31
N HIS A 95 -0.35 -4.52 -10.27
CA HIS A 95 0.16 -3.68 -9.17
C HIS A 95 -0.60 -3.89 -7.85
N ARG A 96 -1.83 -4.42 -7.88
CA ARG A 96 -2.56 -4.83 -6.67
C ARG A 96 -2.10 -6.20 -6.18
N PHE A 97 -1.66 -7.05 -7.09
CA PHE A 97 -1.19 -8.39 -6.79
C PHE A 97 0.16 -8.41 -6.08
N ALA A 98 1.13 -7.60 -6.52
CA ALA A 98 2.47 -7.56 -5.97
C ALA A 98 2.84 -6.19 -5.34
N ARG A 99 4.02 -6.12 -4.72
CA ARG A 99 4.55 -4.90 -4.09
C ARG A 99 5.42 -4.09 -5.03
N ASN A 100 6.20 -4.77 -5.81
CA ASN A 100 7.10 -4.25 -6.82
C ASN A 100 7.20 -5.24 -7.97
N THR A 101 7.88 -4.85 -9.02
CA THR A 101 8.04 -5.66 -10.23
C THR A 101 8.74 -6.98 -9.97
N VAL A 102 9.76 -7.01 -9.11
CA VAL A 102 10.53 -8.23 -8.81
C VAL A 102 9.65 -9.25 -8.07
N ASP A 103 9.00 -8.82 -6.98
CA ASP A 103 8.06 -9.68 -6.22
C ASP A 103 6.94 -10.22 -7.11
N ALA A 104 6.44 -9.39 -8.06
CA ALA A 104 5.42 -9.82 -9.03
C ALA A 104 5.91 -10.99 -9.87
N LEU A 105 7.04 -10.81 -10.54
CA LEU A 105 7.60 -11.80 -11.45
C LEU A 105 8.02 -13.09 -10.74
N GLU A 106 8.63 -12.98 -9.56
CA GLU A 106 8.99 -14.14 -8.74
C GLU A 106 7.76 -14.95 -8.32
N THR A 107 6.71 -14.26 -7.86
CA THR A 107 5.46 -14.92 -7.47
C THR A 107 4.77 -15.57 -8.67
N ILE A 108 4.72 -14.90 -9.81
CA ILE A 108 4.14 -15.44 -11.06
C ILE A 108 4.90 -16.67 -11.49
N ARG A 109 6.24 -16.63 -11.52
CA ARG A 109 7.09 -17.79 -11.87
C ARG A 109 6.87 -18.97 -10.92
N MET A 110 6.75 -18.69 -9.62
CA MET A 110 6.46 -19.71 -8.61
C MET A 110 5.10 -20.37 -8.85
N LEU A 111 4.04 -19.59 -9.05
CA LEU A 111 2.69 -20.08 -9.31
C LEU A 111 2.62 -20.86 -10.64
N ARG A 112 3.31 -20.39 -11.67
CA ARG A 112 3.43 -21.08 -12.96
C ARG A 112 4.04 -22.49 -12.81
N ARG A 113 5.04 -22.67 -11.93
CA ARG A 113 5.61 -24.01 -11.64
C ARG A 113 4.57 -24.96 -11.03
N TRP A 114 3.60 -24.42 -10.29
CA TRP A 114 2.49 -25.20 -9.74
C TRP A 114 1.30 -25.29 -10.69
N LYS A 115 1.43 -24.78 -11.92
CA LYS A 115 0.37 -24.70 -12.93
C LYS A 115 -0.86 -23.90 -12.47
N VAL A 116 -0.67 -22.94 -11.58
CA VAL A 116 -1.70 -22.01 -11.12
C VAL A 116 -1.67 -20.76 -11.99
N ASP A 117 -2.81 -20.43 -12.59
CA ASP A 117 -2.98 -19.22 -13.38
C ASP A 117 -3.32 -18.00 -12.51
N ILE A 118 -2.96 -16.82 -12.99
CA ILE A 118 -3.44 -15.55 -12.45
C ILE A 118 -4.06 -14.78 -13.61
N TYR A 119 -5.32 -14.41 -13.45
CA TYR A 119 -5.99 -13.51 -14.37
C TYR A 119 -6.00 -12.09 -13.80
N PHE A 120 -5.37 -11.18 -14.51
CA PHE A 120 -5.32 -9.75 -14.23
C PHE A 120 -6.43 -9.06 -15.01
N GLU A 121 -7.52 -8.68 -14.33
CA GLU A 121 -8.76 -8.20 -14.95
C GLU A 121 -8.55 -6.93 -15.79
N ILE A 122 -7.86 -5.90 -15.24
CA ILE A 122 -7.64 -4.63 -15.93
C ILE A 122 -6.76 -4.82 -17.17
N GLU A 123 -5.71 -5.61 -17.03
CA GLU A 123 -4.75 -5.86 -18.09
C GLU A 123 -5.26 -6.89 -19.12
N GLY A 124 -6.26 -7.69 -18.76
CA GLY A 124 -6.78 -8.77 -19.62
C GLY A 124 -5.77 -9.89 -19.85
N ILE A 125 -4.85 -10.12 -18.91
CA ILE A 125 -3.71 -11.01 -19.08
C ILE A 125 -3.83 -12.22 -18.17
N HIS A 126 -3.61 -13.42 -18.74
CA HIS A 126 -3.39 -14.67 -18.01
C HIS A 126 -1.90 -14.94 -17.83
N SER A 127 -1.48 -15.25 -16.61
CA SER A 127 -0.06 -15.44 -16.27
C SER A 127 0.57 -16.68 -16.87
N LEU A 128 -0.21 -17.71 -17.23
CA LEU A 128 0.31 -18.95 -17.80
C LEU A 128 0.77 -18.82 -19.26
N TYR A 129 0.33 -17.81 -20.01
CA TYR A 129 0.80 -17.61 -21.37
C TYR A 129 2.26 -17.16 -21.39
N GLU A 130 3.08 -17.71 -22.30
CA GLU A 130 4.52 -17.39 -22.38
C GLU A 130 4.80 -15.90 -22.64
N SER A 131 3.99 -15.27 -23.48
CA SER A 131 4.09 -13.83 -23.77
C SER A 131 3.71 -12.91 -22.60
N SER A 132 3.02 -13.43 -21.59
CA SER A 132 2.50 -12.63 -20.47
C SER A 132 3.60 -12.10 -19.56
N GLU A 133 4.73 -12.79 -19.42
CA GLU A 133 5.80 -12.37 -18.51
C GLU A 133 6.42 -11.03 -18.91
N PHE A 134 6.69 -10.85 -20.20
CA PHE A 134 7.18 -9.57 -20.70
C PHE A 134 6.16 -8.44 -20.52
N LEU A 135 4.90 -8.70 -20.88
CA LEU A 135 3.83 -7.71 -20.72
C LEU A 135 3.63 -7.32 -19.25
N LEU A 136 3.61 -8.31 -18.36
CA LEU A 136 3.48 -8.06 -16.92
C LEU A 136 4.68 -7.32 -16.34
N ALA A 137 5.90 -7.60 -16.81
CA ALA A 137 7.09 -6.84 -16.43
C ALA A 137 6.96 -5.35 -16.81
N VAL A 138 6.51 -5.05 -18.04
CA VAL A 138 6.28 -3.68 -18.50
C VAL A 138 5.18 -2.99 -17.70
N VAL A 139 4.05 -3.64 -17.46
CA VAL A 139 2.93 -3.09 -16.66
C VAL A 139 3.36 -2.80 -15.23
N CYS A 140 4.07 -3.72 -14.58
CA CYS A 140 4.55 -3.53 -13.22
C CYS A 140 5.61 -2.41 -13.14
N ALA A 141 6.54 -2.34 -14.09
CA ALA A 141 7.55 -1.28 -14.16
C ALA A 141 6.91 0.10 -14.31
N ARG A 142 5.93 0.24 -15.23
CA ARG A 142 5.18 1.49 -15.41
C ARG A 142 4.43 1.90 -14.14
N ALA A 143 3.74 0.98 -13.48
CA ALA A 143 3.02 1.28 -12.24
C ALA A 143 3.96 1.73 -11.11
N GLN A 144 5.18 1.18 -11.07
CA GLN A 144 6.21 1.59 -10.11
C GLN A 144 6.73 3.01 -10.41
N GLU A 145 6.97 3.33 -11.68
CA GLU A 145 7.41 4.65 -12.12
C GLU A 145 6.35 5.73 -11.85
N GLU A 146 5.07 5.46 -12.14
CA GLU A 146 3.97 6.36 -11.79
C GLU A 146 3.88 6.63 -10.28
N SER A 147 4.12 5.63 -9.44
CA SER A 147 4.15 5.81 -7.99
C SER A 147 5.32 6.68 -7.53
N TYR A 148 6.50 6.49 -8.13
CA TYR A 148 7.69 7.31 -7.86
C TYR A 148 7.48 8.76 -8.29
N SER A 149 7.00 8.99 -9.51
CA SER A 149 6.71 10.32 -10.05
C SER A 149 5.73 11.08 -9.15
N LYS A 150 4.61 10.46 -8.77
CA LYS A 150 3.65 11.09 -7.83
C LYS A 150 4.28 11.48 -6.50
N SER A 151 5.21 10.66 -5.97
CA SER A 151 5.93 10.99 -4.74
C SER A 151 6.83 12.20 -4.89
N GLU A 152 7.52 12.31 -6.02
CA GLU A 152 8.38 13.47 -6.32
C GLU A 152 7.55 14.74 -6.57
N ASP A 153 6.41 14.63 -7.25
CA ASP A 153 5.49 15.75 -7.45
C ASP A 153 4.94 16.29 -6.13
N ILE A 154 4.58 15.41 -5.19
CA ILE A 154 4.14 15.79 -3.85
C ILE A 154 5.28 16.49 -3.08
N LYS A 155 6.49 15.96 -3.12
CA LYS A 155 7.67 16.56 -2.47
C LYS A 155 7.98 17.94 -3.07
N TRP A 156 7.93 18.05 -4.39
CA TRP A 156 8.14 19.32 -5.09
C TRP A 156 7.05 20.34 -4.70
N GLY A 157 5.78 19.95 -4.72
CA GLY A 157 4.66 20.80 -4.34
C GLY A 157 4.78 21.28 -2.88
N LEU A 158 5.15 20.38 -1.94
CA LEU A 158 5.42 20.76 -0.55
C LEU A 158 6.59 21.74 -0.44
N ARG A 159 7.72 21.49 -1.16
CA ARG A 159 8.87 22.41 -1.16
C ARG A 159 8.45 23.80 -1.63
N LYS A 160 7.71 23.88 -2.74
CA LYS A 160 7.18 25.15 -3.26
C LYS A 160 6.21 25.84 -2.29
N ALA A 161 5.38 25.06 -1.61
CA ALA A 161 4.49 25.59 -0.60
C ALA A 161 5.25 26.15 0.63
N PHE A 162 6.37 25.55 1.02
CA PHE A 162 7.23 26.07 2.09
C PHE A 162 8.08 27.28 1.65
N GLU A 163 8.39 27.42 0.36
CA GLU A 163 9.09 28.58 -0.18
C GLU A 163 8.17 29.83 -0.32
N ASN A 164 6.85 29.62 -0.39
CA ASN A 164 5.88 30.70 -0.54
C ASN A 164 5.42 31.23 0.83
N PRO A 165 5.77 32.49 1.22
CA PRO A 165 5.37 33.09 2.51
C PRO A 165 3.86 33.20 2.72
N GLU A 166 3.07 33.24 1.66
CA GLU A 166 1.61 33.32 1.73
C GLU A 166 0.94 31.94 1.85
N SER A 167 1.73 30.88 1.71
CA SER A 167 1.18 29.54 1.77
C SER A 167 0.79 29.14 3.18
N ARG A 168 -0.26 28.33 3.28
CA ARG A 168 -0.73 27.74 4.54
C ARG A 168 0.33 26.88 5.24
N TYR A 169 1.29 26.33 4.49
CA TYR A 169 2.38 25.52 5.03
C TYR A 169 3.49 26.38 5.63
N TYR A 170 3.84 27.50 5.01
CA TYR A 170 4.79 28.46 5.54
C TYR A 170 4.27 29.13 6.81
N GLN A 171 2.99 29.47 6.84
CA GLN A 171 2.34 30.17 7.98
C GLN A 171 1.90 29.21 9.10
N ARG A 172 2.26 27.94 9.05
CA ARG A 172 1.93 27.00 10.12
C ARG A 172 2.61 27.41 11.43
N ILE A 173 1.81 27.63 12.46
CA ILE A 173 2.31 27.96 13.80
C ILE A 173 3.07 26.74 14.35
N CYS A 174 4.36 26.96 14.67
CA CYS A 174 5.18 26.05 15.44
C CYS A 174 5.34 26.63 16.85
N TYR A 175 5.58 25.79 17.85
CA TYR A 175 5.87 26.24 19.21
C TYR A 175 7.08 27.19 19.20
N GLY A 176 6.96 28.35 19.85
CA GLY A 176 7.92 29.46 19.76
C GLY A 176 7.51 30.58 18.80
N TYR A 177 6.43 30.39 18.05
CA TYR A 177 5.91 31.41 17.12
C TYR A 177 4.42 31.63 17.31
N THR A 178 3.94 32.82 16.94
CA THR A 178 2.53 33.18 16.89
C THR A 178 2.26 34.11 15.70
N HIS A 179 0.99 34.33 15.36
CA HIS A 179 0.64 35.32 14.36
C HIS A 179 0.42 36.70 15.01
N ASN A 180 0.93 37.76 14.37
CA ASN A 180 0.59 39.13 14.72
C ASN A 180 -0.82 39.50 14.19
N LYS A 181 -1.26 40.76 14.45
CA LYS A 181 -2.57 41.26 13.98
C LYS A 181 -2.72 41.24 12.46
N ASP A 182 -1.63 41.28 11.72
CA ASP A 182 -1.60 41.23 10.24
C ASP A 182 -1.51 39.81 9.70
N GLY A 183 -1.60 38.78 10.54
CA GLY A 183 -1.49 37.39 10.15
C GLY A 183 -0.06 36.90 9.85
N ARG A 184 0.97 37.69 10.10
CA ARG A 184 2.37 37.32 9.89
C ARG A 184 2.92 36.56 11.08
N LEU A 185 3.76 35.58 10.81
CA LEU A 185 4.42 34.78 11.83
C LEU A 185 5.47 35.64 12.56
N VAL A 186 5.37 35.72 13.88
CA VAL A 186 6.30 36.44 14.75
C VAL A 186 6.73 35.53 15.90
N ILE A 187 7.87 35.86 16.52
CA ILE A 187 8.40 35.09 17.65
C ILE A 187 7.52 35.29 18.88
N ASN A 188 7.09 34.20 19.51
CA ASN A 188 6.54 34.22 20.86
C ASN A 188 7.69 34.09 21.85
N GLU A 189 8.16 35.15 22.44
CA GLU A 189 9.39 35.18 23.24
C GLU A 189 9.35 34.22 24.43
N LYS A 190 8.20 34.01 25.06
CA LYS A 190 8.04 33.07 26.18
C LYS A 190 8.31 31.62 25.75
N GLU A 191 7.73 31.23 24.62
CA GLU A 191 7.93 29.87 24.07
C GLU A 191 9.30 29.74 23.42
N ALA A 192 9.81 30.78 22.77
CA ALA A 192 11.11 30.81 22.13
C ALA A 192 12.27 30.54 23.11
N GLN A 193 12.17 31.06 24.35
CA GLN A 193 13.14 30.75 25.40
C GLN A 193 13.19 29.28 25.74
N ILE A 194 12.01 28.62 25.77
CA ILE A 194 11.94 27.17 26.01
C ILE A 194 12.55 26.39 24.84
N VAL A 195 12.27 26.82 23.61
CA VAL A 195 12.86 26.21 22.42
C VAL A 195 14.39 26.33 22.45
N ARG A 196 14.93 27.51 22.75
CA ARG A 196 16.40 27.73 22.89
C ARG A 196 16.99 26.81 23.95
N LEU A 197 16.36 26.70 25.12
CA LEU A 197 16.79 25.80 26.19
C LEU A 197 16.81 24.32 25.75
N ILE A 198 15.82 23.88 24.98
CA ILE A 198 15.78 22.51 24.41
C ILE A 198 16.97 22.29 23.48
N TYR A 199 17.25 23.25 22.59
CA TYR A 199 18.39 23.17 21.67
C TYR A 199 19.74 23.21 22.39
N GLU A 200 19.90 24.01 23.45
CA GLU A 200 21.12 24.02 24.29
C GLU A 200 21.34 22.65 24.92
N MET A 201 20.33 22.08 25.57
CA MET A 201 20.42 20.76 26.17
C MET A 201 20.72 19.67 25.12
N ALA A 202 20.17 19.77 23.92
CA ALA A 202 20.49 18.85 22.83
C ALA A 202 21.92 19.02 22.33
N GLY A 203 22.43 20.26 22.23
CA GLY A 203 23.81 20.58 21.88
C GLY A 203 24.82 20.06 22.90
N GLU A 204 24.45 20.00 24.19
CA GLU A 204 25.22 19.36 25.25
C GLU A 204 25.18 17.81 25.21
N GLY A 205 24.52 17.23 24.23
CA GLY A 205 24.43 15.77 24.06
C GLY A 205 23.41 15.09 24.98
N LYS A 206 22.50 15.81 25.61
CA LYS A 206 21.42 15.20 26.42
C LYS A 206 20.44 14.44 25.56
N SER A 207 20.06 13.24 25.98
CA SER A 207 19.03 12.45 25.28
C SER A 207 17.65 13.10 25.40
N LEU A 208 16.76 12.83 24.42
CA LEU A 208 15.37 13.35 24.42
C LEU A 208 14.62 13.00 25.72
N SER A 209 14.91 11.85 26.33
CA SER A 209 14.33 11.46 27.61
C SER A 209 14.79 12.35 28.76
N ARG A 210 16.09 12.69 28.80
CA ARG A 210 16.65 13.60 29.82
C ARG A 210 16.12 15.02 29.65
N ILE A 211 15.98 15.49 28.41
CA ILE A 211 15.37 16.79 28.10
C ILE A 211 13.91 16.82 28.59
N SER A 212 13.12 15.77 28.28
CA SER A 212 11.73 15.69 28.74
C SER A 212 11.62 15.70 30.27
N SER A 213 12.46 14.95 30.99
CA SER A 213 12.50 14.93 32.46
C SER A 213 12.84 16.32 33.02
N ARG A 214 13.84 16.98 32.42
CA ARG A 214 14.26 18.32 32.89
C ARG A 214 13.18 19.38 32.70
N LEU A 215 12.47 19.37 31.56
CA LEU A 215 11.34 20.27 31.32
C LEU A 215 10.20 20.02 32.31
N LYS A 216 9.95 18.75 32.67
CA LYS A 216 8.96 18.40 33.69
C LYS A 216 9.36 18.92 35.09
N GLU A 217 10.61 18.73 35.50
CA GLU A 217 11.17 19.26 36.77
C GLU A 217 11.03 20.77 36.86
N MET A 218 11.19 21.48 35.75
CA MET A 218 11.05 22.93 35.63
C MET A 218 9.59 23.40 35.58
N GLY A 219 8.63 22.45 35.58
CA GLY A 219 7.20 22.79 35.51
C GLY A 219 6.76 23.34 34.14
N ILE A 220 7.53 23.10 33.07
CA ILE A 220 7.25 23.61 31.73
C ILE A 220 6.33 22.64 31.00
N PRO A 221 5.05 22.98 30.75
CA PRO A 221 4.10 22.13 30.06
C PRO A 221 4.44 22.01 28.58
N SER A 222 4.09 20.87 27.98
CA SER A 222 4.25 20.67 26.54
C SER A 222 3.32 21.59 25.74
N PRO A 223 3.52 21.78 24.43
CA PRO A 223 2.65 22.60 23.57
C PRO A 223 1.16 22.18 23.60
N ARG A 224 0.87 20.95 24.04
CA ARG A 224 -0.48 20.42 24.23
C ARG A 224 -0.97 20.49 25.68
N GLY A 225 -0.28 21.23 26.55
CA GLY A 225 -0.65 21.39 27.96
C GLY A 225 -0.39 20.18 28.85
N LYS A 226 0.35 19.16 28.39
CA LYS A 226 0.69 17.99 29.21
C LYS A 226 1.93 18.26 30.07
N GLU A 227 1.99 17.70 31.27
CA GLU A 227 3.16 17.80 32.15
C GLU A 227 4.47 17.28 31.54
N THR A 228 4.37 16.30 30.64
CA THR A 228 5.53 15.68 30.03
C THR A 228 5.57 15.90 28.54
N TRP A 229 6.74 16.22 28.02
CA TRP A 229 6.99 16.35 26.60
C TRP A 229 7.22 14.96 25.99
N SER A 230 6.50 14.62 24.93
CA SER A 230 6.75 13.38 24.20
C SER A 230 8.04 13.47 23.38
N ARG A 231 8.68 12.33 23.15
CA ARG A 231 9.86 12.26 22.27
C ARG A 231 9.59 12.75 20.85
N GLU A 232 8.36 12.56 20.36
CA GLU A 232 7.93 13.04 19.04
C GLU A 232 7.83 14.56 18.99
N THR A 233 7.45 15.20 20.10
CA THR A 233 7.37 16.66 20.18
C THR A 233 8.75 17.32 20.30
N LEU A 234 9.73 16.60 20.87
CA LEU A 234 11.12 17.07 21.03
C LEU A 234 12.02 16.75 19.83
N ARG A 235 11.54 15.96 18.88
CA ARG A 235 12.27 15.56 17.66
C ARG A 235 12.06 16.54 16.53
#